data_a533f46a8617cc220dc94f21f9f76bb1
#
_entry.id   a533f46a8617cc220dc94f21f9f76bb1
#
_cell.length_a   1.000
_cell.length_b   1.000
_cell.length_c   1.000
_cell.angle_alpha   90.00
_cell.angle_beta   90.00
_cell.angle_gamma   90.00
#
_symmetry.space_group_name_H-M   'P 1'
#
loop_
_entity.id
_entity.type
_entity.pdbx_description
1 polymer ?
#
loop_
_entity_poly.entity_id
_entity_poly.type
_entity_poly.pdbx_seq_one_letter_code
_entity_poly.pdbx_strand_id
1 'polypeptide(L)'
;QFVSALEQIGSPTLINVHPQEFYDPLEFDKDDKHHSYDKVAIRKWLENMLFAYGAMARYLTAFRCKVHYPAYYFGTMDLTCIVFSGEPAPFGKKDPVMEKAFDERLYECGFWPGDISFPQAAFFAMPYPFIETIRGNESLLQPDKALFKPEKKEFFLTLKDALSYPDPSYQN
;
A
#
# COMPACT_ATOMS: atom_id res chain seq x y z
N GLN A 1 -4.75 -28.10 -7.17
CA GLN A 1 -5.10 -28.41 -5.76
C GLN A 1 -6.18 -27.45 -5.24
N PHE A 2 -5.98 -26.11 -5.33
CA PHE A 2 -6.94 -25.12 -4.79
C PHE A 2 -8.32 -25.22 -5.48
N VAL A 3 -8.36 -25.20 -6.81
CA VAL A 3 -9.62 -25.32 -7.59
C VAL A 3 -10.33 -26.64 -7.26
N SER A 4 -9.59 -27.76 -7.20
CA SER A 4 -10.18 -29.06 -6.83
C SER A 4 -10.74 -29.07 -5.41
N ALA A 5 -10.11 -28.33 -4.47
CA ALA A 5 -10.65 -28.21 -3.12
C ALA A 5 -11.97 -27.43 -3.10
N LEU A 6 -12.09 -26.35 -3.90
CA LEU A 6 -13.32 -25.58 -4.04
C LEU A 6 -14.46 -26.44 -4.64
N GLU A 7 -14.16 -27.27 -5.63
CA GLU A 7 -15.12 -28.21 -6.21
C GLU A 7 -15.62 -29.21 -5.16
N GLN A 8 -14.70 -29.78 -4.35
CA GLN A 8 -15.03 -30.76 -3.31
C GLN A 8 -15.96 -30.24 -2.23
N ILE A 9 -15.84 -28.93 -1.89
CA ILE A 9 -16.73 -28.28 -0.91
C ILE A 9 -18.01 -27.71 -1.54
N GLY A 10 -18.27 -28.00 -2.83
CA GLY A 10 -19.47 -27.54 -3.53
C GLY A 10 -19.49 -26.06 -3.90
N SER A 11 -18.33 -25.40 -3.93
CA SER A 11 -18.17 -24.00 -4.31
C SER A 11 -17.23 -23.85 -5.52
N PRO A 12 -17.57 -24.40 -6.69
CA PRO A 12 -16.75 -24.24 -7.88
C PRO A 12 -16.64 -22.76 -8.25
N THR A 13 -15.44 -22.26 -8.38
CA THR A 13 -15.17 -20.86 -8.68
C THR A 13 -14.25 -20.74 -9.87
N LEU A 14 -14.64 -19.93 -10.86
CA LEU A 14 -13.75 -19.54 -11.94
C LEU A 14 -12.77 -18.49 -11.45
N ILE A 15 -11.49 -18.79 -11.52
CA ILE A 15 -10.41 -17.89 -11.09
C ILE A 15 -9.67 -17.42 -12.33
N ASN A 16 -9.43 -16.11 -12.44
CA ASN A 16 -8.46 -15.60 -13.39
C ASN A 16 -7.06 -15.97 -12.90
N VAL A 17 -6.37 -16.82 -13.65
CA VAL A 17 -5.03 -17.29 -13.27
C VAL A 17 -3.92 -16.30 -13.63
N HIS A 18 -4.26 -15.21 -14.33
CA HIS A 18 -3.28 -14.21 -14.74
C HIS A 18 -3.09 -13.15 -13.64
N PRO A 19 -1.88 -13.04 -13.02
CA PRO A 19 -1.62 -12.02 -12.00
C PRO A 19 -1.77 -10.62 -12.58
N GLN A 20 -2.33 -9.70 -11.78
CA GLN A 20 -2.40 -8.29 -12.10
C GLN A 20 -1.27 -7.54 -11.39
N GLU A 21 -0.89 -6.38 -11.91
CA GLU A 21 0.11 -5.48 -11.30
C GLU A 21 1.51 -6.08 -11.12
N PHE A 22 1.84 -7.12 -11.86
CA PHE A 22 3.15 -7.77 -11.85
C PHE A 22 3.94 -7.44 -13.11
N TYR A 23 5.24 -7.16 -12.97
CA TYR A 23 6.11 -6.78 -14.08
C TYR A 23 6.31 -7.91 -15.10
N ASP A 24 6.47 -9.15 -14.63
CA ASP A 24 6.66 -10.35 -15.47
C ASP A 24 5.77 -11.47 -14.93
N PRO A 25 4.45 -11.40 -15.20
CA PRO A 25 3.50 -12.30 -14.58
C PRO A 25 3.60 -13.72 -15.14
N LEU A 26 3.72 -14.70 -14.26
CA LEU A 26 3.49 -16.10 -14.56
C LEU A 26 2.05 -16.46 -14.18
N GLU A 27 1.36 -17.22 -15.02
CA GLU A 27 0.04 -17.75 -14.66
C GLU A 27 0.16 -18.63 -13.40
N PHE A 28 -0.75 -18.46 -12.46
CA PHE A 28 -0.70 -19.13 -11.15
C PHE A 28 -0.61 -20.65 -11.24
N ASP A 29 -1.20 -21.26 -12.26
CA ASP A 29 -1.18 -22.70 -12.51
C ASP A 29 0.12 -23.19 -13.15
N LYS A 30 0.93 -22.27 -13.68
CA LYS A 30 2.23 -22.51 -14.32
C LYS A 30 3.42 -21.98 -13.51
N ASP A 31 3.13 -21.31 -12.41
CA ASP A 31 4.17 -20.71 -11.56
C ASP A 31 4.78 -21.77 -10.63
N ASP A 32 5.93 -22.27 -11.02
CA ASP A 32 6.76 -23.17 -10.25
C ASP A 32 8.00 -22.47 -9.63
N LYS A 33 8.13 -21.15 -9.81
CA LYS A 33 9.24 -20.34 -9.29
C LYS A 33 8.95 -19.73 -7.92
N HIS A 34 7.73 -19.22 -7.72
CA HIS A 34 7.35 -18.48 -6.52
C HIS A 34 6.71 -19.39 -5.48
N HIS A 35 7.49 -20.32 -4.94
CA HIS A 35 7.01 -21.30 -3.94
C HIS A 35 7.78 -21.24 -2.62
N SER A 36 8.64 -20.26 -2.42
CA SER A 36 9.38 -20.08 -1.17
C SER A 36 8.45 -19.63 -0.03
N TYR A 37 8.60 -20.26 1.13
CA TYR A 37 7.86 -19.89 2.32
C TYR A 37 8.75 -19.89 3.55
N ASP A 38 9.15 -18.70 3.99
CA ASP A 38 9.92 -18.52 5.23
C ASP A 38 8.99 -18.08 6.36
N LYS A 39 8.73 -18.98 7.29
CA LYS A 39 7.85 -18.74 8.45
C LYS A 39 8.33 -17.58 9.33
N VAL A 40 9.64 -17.39 9.46
CA VAL A 40 10.22 -16.32 10.30
C VAL A 40 10.02 -14.97 9.63
N ALA A 41 10.31 -14.89 8.34
CA ALA A 41 10.12 -13.68 7.56
C ALA A 41 8.64 -13.25 7.51
N ILE A 42 7.72 -14.21 7.28
CA ILE A 42 6.27 -13.96 7.25
C ILE A 42 5.74 -13.49 8.60
N ARG A 43 6.20 -14.11 9.69
CA ARG A 43 5.84 -13.66 11.04
C ARG A 43 6.33 -12.22 11.29
N LYS A 44 7.57 -11.92 10.92
CA LYS A 44 8.13 -10.57 11.06
C LYS A 44 7.37 -9.55 10.21
N TRP A 45 6.99 -9.93 8.99
CA TRP A 45 6.15 -9.10 8.15
C TRP A 45 4.78 -8.81 8.80
N LEU A 46 4.12 -9.83 9.34
CA LEU A 46 2.86 -9.64 10.06
C LEU A 46 2.99 -8.70 11.27
N GLU A 47 4.06 -8.83 12.06
CA GLU A 47 4.34 -7.93 13.19
C GLU A 47 4.49 -6.47 12.72
N ASN A 48 5.21 -6.24 11.62
CA ASN A 48 5.36 -4.92 11.02
C ASN A 48 4.02 -4.36 10.51
N MET A 49 3.20 -5.18 9.87
CA MET A 49 1.87 -4.76 9.41
C MET A 49 0.93 -4.41 10.57
N LEU A 50 0.95 -5.18 11.66
CA LEU A 50 0.14 -4.88 12.84
C LEU A 50 0.57 -3.57 13.51
N PHE A 51 1.87 -3.29 13.55
CA PHE A 51 2.40 -2.01 14.00
C PHE A 51 1.90 -0.86 13.11
N ALA A 52 2.04 -1.00 11.79
CA ALA A 52 1.58 -0.01 10.82
C ALA A 52 0.06 0.19 10.86
N TYR A 53 -0.70 -0.90 10.98
CA TYR A 53 -2.15 -0.85 11.16
C TYR A 53 -2.56 0.03 12.34
N GLY A 54 -1.92 -0.18 13.50
CA GLY A 54 -2.19 0.60 14.70
C GLY A 54 -1.89 2.09 14.51
N ALA A 55 -0.80 2.44 13.82
CA ALA A 55 -0.45 3.82 13.49
C ALA A 55 -1.47 4.46 12.54
N MET A 56 -1.84 3.77 11.45
CA MET A 56 -2.80 4.26 10.47
C MET A 56 -4.23 4.37 11.05
N ALA A 57 -4.64 3.41 11.87
CA ALA A 57 -5.94 3.48 12.54
C ALA A 57 -6.03 4.70 13.48
N ARG A 58 -4.98 5.01 14.23
CA ARG A 58 -4.91 6.24 15.06
C ARG A 58 -4.94 7.49 14.17
N TYR A 59 -4.18 7.53 13.09
CA TYR A 59 -4.16 8.64 12.14
C TYR A 59 -5.58 8.96 11.62
N LEU A 60 -6.35 7.93 11.23
CA LEU A 60 -7.69 8.11 10.69
C LEU A 60 -8.69 8.68 11.70
N THR A 61 -8.45 8.57 13.01
CA THR A 61 -9.37 9.14 14.02
C THR A 61 -9.49 10.65 13.98
N ALA A 62 -8.53 11.35 13.36
CA ALA A 62 -8.56 12.80 13.20
C ALA A 62 -9.56 13.28 12.12
N PHE A 63 -10.02 12.38 11.24
CA PHE A 63 -10.85 12.73 10.10
C PHE A 63 -12.33 12.43 10.35
N ARG A 64 -13.20 13.33 9.86
CA ARG A 64 -14.67 13.19 9.92
C ARG A 64 -15.31 12.99 8.54
N CYS A 65 -14.50 12.94 7.48
CA CYS A 65 -14.94 12.65 6.12
C CYS A 65 -15.00 11.15 5.84
N LYS A 66 -15.34 10.77 4.62
CA LYS A 66 -15.23 9.39 4.14
C LYS A 66 -13.78 8.93 4.24
N VAL A 67 -13.56 7.78 4.86
CA VAL A 67 -12.26 7.13 4.95
C VAL A 67 -12.37 5.65 4.57
N HIS A 68 -11.31 5.13 3.99
CA HIS A 68 -11.10 3.70 3.85
C HIS A 68 -10.16 3.25 4.97
N TYR A 69 -10.62 2.33 5.80
CA TYR A 69 -9.81 1.78 6.89
C TYR A 69 -8.65 0.94 6.33
N PRO A 70 -7.55 0.79 7.10
CA PRO A 70 -6.41 0.01 6.63
C PRO A 70 -6.83 -1.40 6.21
N ALA A 71 -6.58 -1.71 4.95
CA ALA A 71 -6.81 -3.03 4.35
C ALA A 71 -5.55 -3.52 3.64
N TYR A 72 -5.39 -4.84 3.61
CA TYR A 72 -4.26 -5.48 2.98
C TYR A 72 -4.54 -5.78 1.51
N TYR A 73 -3.65 -5.32 0.64
CA TYR A 73 -3.70 -5.54 -0.80
C TYR A 73 -2.69 -6.60 -1.21
N PHE A 74 -3.20 -7.75 -1.65
CA PHE A 74 -2.37 -8.92 -1.94
C PHE A 74 -1.50 -8.77 -3.18
N GLY A 75 -1.92 -7.97 -4.16
CA GLY A 75 -1.17 -7.74 -5.40
C GLY A 75 0.13 -7.00 -5.18
N THR A 76 0.10 -5.97 -4.37
CA THR A 76 1.24 -5.09 -4.05
C THR A 76 1.87 -5.37 -2.69
N MET A 77 1.26 -6.26 -1.89
CA MET A 77 1.73 -6.66 -0.55
C MET A 77 1.75 -5.49 0.44
N ASP A 78 0.92 -4.48 0.25
CA ASP A 78 0.83 -3.30 1.11
C ASP A 78 -0.42 -3.29 1.99
N LEU A 79 -0.33 -2.54 3.05
CA LEU A 79 -1.44 -2.18 3.92
C LEU A 79 -1.77 -0.71 3.65
N THR A 80 -3.00 -0.41 3.22
CA THR A 80 -3.36 0.93 2.72
C THR A 80 -4.62 1.45 3.38
N CYS A 81 -4.65 2.74 3.68
CA CYS A 81 -5.84 3.49 4.08
C CYS A 81 -5.97 4.78 3.25
N ILE A 82 -7.19 5.27 3.10
CA ILE A 82 -7.48 6.43 2.24
C ILE A 82 -8.38 7.42 2.98
N VAL A 83 -8.08 8.70 2.79
CA VAL A 83 -8.91 9.83 3.20
C VAL A 83 -9.44 10.52 1.96
N PHE A 84 -10.76 10.66 1.84
CA PHE A 84 -11.41 11.23 0.66
C PHE A 84 -11.90 12.64 0.94
N SER A 85 -11.72 13.54 -0.04
CA SER A 85 -12.20 14.93 0.09
C SER A 85 -13.67 15.13 -0.26
N GLY A 86 -14.24 14.23 -1.07
CA GLY A 86 -15.56 14.40 -1.68
C GLY A 86 -15.55 15.28 -2.93
N GLU A 87 -14.41 15.83 -3.36
CA GLU A 87 -14.29 16.64 -4.57
C GLU A 87 -14.00 15.76 -5.78
N PRO A 88 -14.83 15.78 -6.82
CA PRO A 88 -14.57 14.98 -8.03
C PRO A 88 -13.23 15.32 -8.67
N ALA A 89 -12.47 14.29 -9.04
CA ALA A 89 -11.22 14.39 -9.77
C ALA A 89 -11.04 13.15 -10.66
N PRO A 90 -11.78 13.04 -11.77
CA PRO A 90 -11.76 11.85 -12.60
C PRO A 90 -10.38 11.61 -13.22
N PHE A 91 -9.99 10.34 -13.30
CA PHE A 91 -8.73 9.92 -13.89
C PHE A 91 -8.73 10.20 -15.40
N GLY A 92 -7.77 10.99 -15.87
CA GLY A 92 -7.77 11.55 -17.24
C GLY A 92 -7.31 10.59 -18.35
N LYS A 93 -7.12 9.29 -18.08
CA LYS A 93 -6.67 8.28 -19.05
C LYS A 93 -7.62 7.09 -19.04
N LYS A 94 -7.72 6.39 -20.18
CA LYS A 94 -8.48 5.14 -20.26
C LYS A 94 -7.71 4.00 -19.58
N ASP A 95 -8.04 3.73 -18.35
CA ASP A 95 -7.55 2.62 -17.57
C ASP A 95 -8.67 2.15 -16.64
N PRO A 96 -9.29 0.99 -16.88
CA PRO A 96 -10.48 0.55 -16.14
C PRO A 96 -10.26 0.38 -14.64
N VAL A 97 -9.04 0.10 -14.19
CA VAL A 97 -8.69 -0.02 -12.78
C VAL A 97 -8.50 1.37 -12.17
N MET A 98 -7.67 2.20 -12.81
CA MET A 98 -7.36 3.53 -12.31
C MET A 98 -8.57 4.48 -12.34
N GLU A 99 -9.46 4.38 -13.35
CA GLU A 99 -10.71 5.14 -13.41
C GLU A 99 -11.67 4.83 -12.24
N LYS A 100 -11.57 3.62 -11.68
CA LYS A 100 -12.37 3.20 -10.52
C LYS A 100 -11.70 3.55 -9.19
N ALA A 101 -10.38 3.56 -9.17
CA ALA A 101 -9.59 3.87 -7.98
C ALA A 101 -9.47 5.38 -7.74
N PHE A 102 -9.41 6.18 -8.81
CA PHE A 102 -9.14 7.62 -8.77
C PHE A 102 -10.24 8.42 -9.48
N ASP A 103 -11.34 8.66 -8.76
CA ASP A 103 -12.48 9.44 -9.24
C ASP A 103 -12.75 10.72 -8.43
N GLU A 104 -12.15 10.84 -7.26
CA GLU A 104 -12.20 12.03 -6.40
C GLU A 104 -10.81 12.38 -5.84
N ARG A 105 -10.66 13.60 -5.33
CA ARG A 105 -9.44 13.99 -4.60
C ARG A 105 -9.31 13.15 -3.34
N LEU A 106 -8.16 12.56 -3.15
CA LEU A 106 -7.89 11.69 -2.01
C LEU A 106 -6.43 11.80 -1.55
N TYR A 107 -6.20 11.30 -0.36
CA TYR A 107 -4.88 11.09 0.19
C TYR A 107 -4.79 9.63 0.63
N GLU A 108 -3.97 8.89 -0.07
CA GLU A 108 -3.67 7.51 0.25
C GLU A 108 -2.41 7.43 1.10
N CYS A 109 -2.42 6.64 2.15
CA CYS A 109 -1.23 6.30 2.90
C CYS A 109 -1.23 4.83 3.30
N GLY A 110 -0.04 4.28 3.43
CA GLY A 110 0.08 2.87 3.70
C GLY A 110 1.46 2.46 4.20
N PHE A 111 1.63 1.15 4.27
CA PHE A 111 2.87 0.50 4.65
C PHE A 111 3.18 -0.64 3.67
N TRP A 112 4.38 -0.63 3.13
CA TRP A 112 4.79 -1.44 2.00
C TRP A 112 6.14 -2.13 2.27
N PRO A 113 6.35 -3.38 1.81
CA PRO A 113 7.61 -4.09 2.06
C PRO A 113 8.81 -3.56 1.26
N GLY A 114 8.54 -2.75 0.23
CA GLY A 114 9.53 -2.35 -0.77
C GLY A 114 9.56 -3.30 -1.98
N ASP A 115 10.36 -2.92 -2.96
CA ASP A 115 10.64 -3.70 -4.17
C ASP A 115 12.15 -3.68 -4.52
N ILE A 116 12.52 -4.21 -5.69
CA ILE A 116 13.90 -4.22 -6.16
C ILE A 116 14.47 -2.79 -6.28
N SER A 117 13.65 -1.81 -6.65
CA SER A 117 14.06 -0.41 -6.81
C SER A 117 14.12 0.36 -5.50
N PHE A 118 13.38 -0.09 -4.49
CA PHE A 118 13.34 0.46 -3.15
C PHE A 118 13.27 -0.67 -2.11
N PRO A 119 14.40 -1.36 -1.83
CA PRO A 119 14.44 -2.60 -1.05
C PRO A 119 14.37 -2.37 0.47
N GLN A 120 13.40 -1.59 0.91
CA GLN A 120 13.21 -1.26 2.32
C GLN A 120 11.72 -1.18 2.64
N ALA A 121 11.31 -1.78 3.75
CA ALA A 121 9.95 -1.55 4.25
C ALA A 121 9.77 -0.09 4.64
N ALA A 122 8.68 0.51 4.21
CA ALA A 122 8.42 1.93 4.40
C ALA A 122 6.93 2.25 4.54
N PHE A 123 6.64 3.30 5.30
CA PHE A 123 5.39 4.01 5.13
C PHE A 123 5.45 4.82 3.85
N PHE A 124 4.33 4.90 3.16
CA PHE A 124 4.19 5.74 1.98
C PHE A 124 2.96 6.65 2.10
N ALA A 125 2.97 7.71 1.31
CA ALA A 125 1.85 8.64 1.20
C ALA A 125 1.77 9.19 -0.22
N MET A 126 0.56 9.20 -0.78
CA MET A 126 0.30 9.59 -2.15
C MET A 126 -0.97 10.46 -2.22
N PRO A 127 -0.86 11.73 -2.58
CA PRO A 127 -2.03 12.55 -2.89
C PRO A 127 -2.53 12.29 -4.31
N TYR A 128 -3.83 12.31 -4.51
CA TYR A 128 -4.42 12.37 -5.83
C TYR A 128 -5.29 13.65 -5.97
N PRO A 129 -5.17 14.43 -7.03
CA PRO A 129 -4.26 14.25 -8.19
C PRO A 129 -2.79 14.17 -7.81
N PHE A 130 -2.05 13.33 -8.54
CA PHE A 130 -0.62 13.11 -8.29
C PHE A 130 0.18 14.38 -8.41
N ILE A 131 1.16 14.56 -7.53
CA ILE A 131 2.14 15.64 -7.64
C ILE A 131 3.41 15.15 -8.34
N GLU A 132 3.91 15.98 -9.24
CA GLU A 132 5.08 15.63 -10.06
C GLU A 132 6.40 16.04 -9.39
N THR A 133 6.34 17.03 -8.51
CA THR A 133 7.54 17.59 -7.87
C THR A 133 7.20 18.35 -6.60
N ILE A 134 8.14 18.35 -5.67
CA ILE A 134 8.10 19.20 -4.46
C ILE A 134 9.20 20.25 -4.50
N ARG A 135 9.80 20.50 -5.67
CA ARG A 135 10.95 21.40 -5.82
C ARG A 135 10.68 22.76 -5.18
N GLY A 136 11.59 23.17 -4.29
CA GLY A 136 11.46 24.39 -3.51
C GLY A 136 10.65 24.27 -2.22
N ASN A 137 10.08 23.09 -1.95
CA ASN A 137 9.28 22.78 -0.77
C ASN A 137 9.85 21.62 0.05
N GLU A 138 11.06 21.17 -0.24
CA GLU A 138 11.69 20.01 0.42
C GLU A 138 11.80 20.20 1.93
N SER A 139 12.04 21.44 2.37
CA SER A 139 12.13 21.78 3.79
C SER A 139 10.79 21.70 4.56
N LEU A 140 9.68 21.61 3.83
CA LEU A 140 8.35 21.44 4.43
C LEU A 140 8.01 19.98 4.73
N LEU A 141 8.80 19.02 4.21
CA LEU A 141 8.58 17.62 4.50
C LEU A 141 8.78 17.31 5.99
N GLN A 142 7.77 16.64 6.55
CA GLN A 142 7.82 16.14 7.92
C GLN A 142 7.40 14.67 7.95
N PRO A 143 8.07 13.86 8.76
CA PRO A 143 9.27 14.18 9.55
C PRO A 143 10.50 14.42 8.66
N ASP A 144 11.57 14.96 9.21
CA ASP A 144 12.78 15.40 8.49
C ASP A 144 13.47 14.30 7.65
N LYS A 145 13.24 13.02 7.97
CA LYS A 145 13.73 11.87 7.21
C LYS A 145 12.77 11.38 6.12
N ALA A 146 11.60 12.01 6.00
CA ALA A 146 10.70 11.71 4.89
C ALA A 146 11.32 12.16 3.56
N LEU A 147 11.03 11.44 2.49
CA LEU A 147 11.53 11.75 1.16
C LEU A 147 10.42 11.65 0.12
N PHE A 148 10.53 12.43 -0.93
CA PHE A 148 9.67 12.35 -2.10
C PHE A 148 10.40 11.64 -3.24
N LYS A 149 9.74 10.68 -3.88
CA LYS A 149 10.23 9.96 -5.05
C LYS A 149 9.43 10.37 -6.29
N PRO A 150 9.99 11.27 -7.14
CA PRO A 150 9.27 11.75 -8.32
C PRO A 150 8.85 10.63 -9.29
N GLU A 151 9.67 9.61 -9.42
CA GLU A 151 9.42 8.45 -10.28
C GLU A 151 8.21 7.61 -9.84
N LYS A 152 7.89 7.64 -8.54
CA LYS A 152 6.71 6.98 -7.93
C LYS A 152 5.58 7.98 -7.65
N LYS A 153 5.87 9.29 -7.65
CA LYS A 153 4.95 10.38 -7.25
C LYS A 153 4.43 10.25 -5.81
N GLU A 154 5.26 9.70 -4.96
CA GLU A 154 4.93 9.31 -3.59
C GLU A 154 5.98 9.81 -2.60
N PHE A 155 5.52 9.96 -1.37
CA PHE A 155 6.36 10.21 -0.21
C PHE A 155 6.66 8.90 0.50
N PHE A 156 7.86 8.78 1.06
CA PHE A 156 8.28 7.60 1.81
C PHE A 156 8.95 7.98 3.12
N LEU A 157 8.70 7.17 4.15
CA LEU A 157 9.45 7.14 5.40
C LEU A 157 9.80 5.69 5.70
N THR A 158 11.10 5.34 5.68
CA THR A 158 11.48 3.94 5.94
C THR A 158 11.06 3.51 7.34
N LEU A 159 10.76 2.22 7.51
CA LEU A 159 10.43 1.68 8.84
C LEU A 159 11.57 1.96 9.85
N LYS A 160 12.83 1.83 9.41
CA LYS A 160 14.00 2.13 10.22
C LYS A 160 13.99 3.58 10.73
N ASP A 161 13.68 4.52 9.85
CA ASP A 161 13.63 5.94 10.20
C ASP A 161 12.41 6.24 11.07
N ALA A 162 11.25 5.70 10.76
CA ALA A 162 10.05 5.83 11.57
C ALA A 162 10.29 5.38 13.02
N LEU A 163 10.95 4.23 13.21
CA LEU A 163 11.30 3.70 14.53
C LEU A 163 12.38 4.53 15.27
N SER A 164 13.06 5.46 14.59
CA SER A 164 14.05 6.32 15.23
C SER A 164 13.46 7.58 15.90
N TYR A 165 12.18 7.86 15.63
CA TYR A 165 11.47 8.96 16.29
C TYR A 165 10.86 8.48 17.62
N PRO A 166 10.83 9.36 18.63
CA PRO A 166 10.12 9.05 19.86
C PRO A 166 8.63 8.86 19.58
N ASP A 167 8.03 7.81 20.12
CA ASP A 167 6.59 7.59 19.98
C ASP A 167 5.82 8.64 20.79
N PRO A 168 5.08 9.54 20.16
CA PRO A 168 4.33 10.57 20.86
C PRO A 168 3.22 10.01 21.77
N SER A 169 2.80 8.75 21.59
CA SER A 169 1.82 8.11 22.47
C SER A 169 2.34 7.84 23.88
N TYR A 170 3.66 7.88 24.11
CA TYR A 170 4.30 7.75 25.42
C TYR A 170 4.74 9.09 26.02
N GLN A 171 4.52 10.21 25.33
CA GLN A 171 4.79 11.55 25.82
C GLN A 171 3.51 12.10 26.48
N ASN A 172 3.27 11.71 27.73
CA ASN A 172 2.30 12.34 28.63
C ASN A 172 3.00 13.34 29.53
#